data_44baa6568a8d32466ccca859c2981176
#
_entry.id   44baa6568a8d32466ccca859c2981176
#
_cell.length_a   1.000
_cell.length_b   1.000
_cell.length_c   1.000
_cell.angle_alpha   90.00
_cell.angle_beta   90.00
_cell.angle_gamma   90.00
#
_symmetry.space_group_name_H-M   'P 1'
#
loop_
_entity.id
_entity.type
_entity.pdbx_description
1 polymer ?
#
loop_
_entity_poly.entity_id
_entity_poly.type
_entity_poly.pdbx_seq_one_letter_code
_entity_poly.pdbx_strand_id
1 'polypeptide(L)'
;MPAAAPDIRVRRIYEPPSPDDGVRVLVDRLWPRGLARTDARIDEWPKALTPSTQLRRWYHGPDGAYEEFCRRYEDELSAPAAAEALDRLRGLAAQGTVTLLTAAKDPSAGHTSVLVRALSETQA
;
A
#
# COMPACT_ATOMS: atom_id res chain seq x y z
N MET A 1 -10.45 14.95 22.97
CA MET A 1 -9.77 13.69 22.82
C MET A 1 -8.98 13.66 21.53
N PRO A 2 -7.71 13.25 21.56
CA PRO A 2 -7.00 13.11 20.32
C PRO A 2 -7.66 12.02 19.47
N ALA A 3 -7.64 12.18 18.17
CA ALA A 3 -8.09 11.13 17.26
C ALA A 3 -7.21 9.89 17.47
N ALA A 4 -7.80 8.71 17.42
CA ALA A 4 -7.03 7.48 17.47
C ALA A 4 -6.06 7.44 16.30
N ALA A 5 -4.83 6.94 16.52
CA ALA A 5 -3.88 6.72 15.46
C ALA A 5 -4.48 5.72 14.46
N PRO A 6 -4.24 5.91 13.14
CA PRO A 6 -4.72 4.96 12.15
C PRO A 6 -4.19 3.56 12.43
N ASP A 7 -5.07 2.55 12.36
CA ASP A 7 -4.66 1.16 12.53
C ASP A 7 -4.37 0.56 11.15
N ILE A 8 -3.14 0.71 10.71
CA ILE A 8 -2.69 0.26 9.40
C ILE A 8 -1.70 -0.87 9.57
N ARG A 9 -2.01 -2.00 8.98
CA ARG A 9 -1.18 -3.20 9.02
C ARG A 9 -0.69 -3.55 7.63
N VAL A 10 0.41 -4.30 7.56
CA VAL A 10 0.97 -4.80 6.31
C VAL A 10 1.13 -6.30 6.42
N ARG A 11 0.64 -7.05 5.42
CA ARG A 11 0.77 -8.51 5.37
C ARG A 11 1.07 -8.96 3.95
N ARG A 12 1.66 -10.13 3.83
CA ARG A 12 1.82 -10.74 2.51
C ARG A 12 0.46 -11.28 2.05
N ILE A 13 0.14 -11.05 0.76
CA ILE A 13 -1.15 -11.46 0.20
C ILE A 13 -1.35 -12.97 0.25
N TYR A 14 -0.26 -13.74 0.32
CA TYR A 14 -0.33 -15.21 0.36
C TYR A 14 -0.66 -15.76 1.73
N GLU A 15 -0.61 -14.94 2.77
CA GLU A 15 -1.03 -15.37 4.09
C GLU A 15 -2.55 -15.49 4.14
N PRO A 16 -3.09 -16.49 4.87
CA PRO A 16 -4.55 -16.65 4.95
C PRO A 16 -5.22 -15.40 5.50
N PRO A 17 -6.38 -15.02 4.96
CA PRO A 17 -7.15 -13.91 5.52
C PRO A 17 -7.48 -14.14 6.99
N SER A 18 -7.47 -13.07 7.76
CA SER A 18 -7.80 -13.08 9.19
C SER A 18 -8.99 -12.16 9.46
N PRO A 19 -9.88 -12.52 10.40
CA PRO A 19 -10.98 -11.62 10.79
C PRO A 19 -10.48 -10.27 11.30
N ASP A 20 -9.23 -10.22 11.80
CA ASP A 20 -8.65 -8.99 12.34
C ASP A 20 -8.09 -8.06 11.28
N ASP A 21 -8.08 -8.48 10.01
CA ASP A 21 -7.50 -7.68 8.93
C ASP A 21 -8.29 -6.41 8.61
N GLY A 22 -9.58 -6.38 8.95
CA GLY A 22 -10.44 -5.26 8.58
C GLY A 22 -10.57 -5.14 7.07
N VAL A 23 -10.40 -3.92 6.55
CA VAL A 23 -10.44 -3.68 5.09
C VAL A 23 -9.13 -4.16 4.48
N ARG A 24 -9.22 -5.08 3.52
CA ARG A 24 -8.05 -5.67 2.87
C ARG A 24 -7.80 -4.96 1.54
N VAL A 25 -6.61 -4.35 1.43
CA VAL A 25 -6.26 -3.46 0.31
C VAL A 25 -5.03 -3.98 -0.40
N LEU A 26 -5.18 -4.38 -1.66
CA LEU A 26 -4.04 -4.79 -2.48
C LEU A 26 -3.34 -3.55 -3.02
N VAL A 27 -2.03 -3.42 -2.71
CA VAL A 27 -1.25 -2.25 -3.09
C VAL A 27 -0.16 -2.55 -4.12
N ASP A 28 -0.26 -3.70 -4.78
CA ASP A 28 0.60 -4.04 -5.92
C ASP A 28 -0.14 -3.74 -7.23
N ARG A 29 0.61 -3.38 -8.27
CA ARG A 29 0.01 -3.04 -9.56
C ARG A 29 -0.56 -4.26 -10.28
N LEU A 30 0.11 -5.41 -10.14
CA LEU A 30 -0.28 -6.63 -10.82
C LEU A 30 -0.93 -7.60 -9.83
N TRP A 31 -1.87 -8.42 -10.35
CA TRP A 31 -2.48 -9.46 -9.53
C TRP A 31 -1.42 -10.49 -9.15
N PRO A 32 -1.40 -10.96 -7.89
CA PRO A 32 -0.42 -11.94 -7.44
C PRO A 32 -0.50 -13.24 -8.23
N ARG A 33 0.66 -13.75 -8.61
CA ARG A 33 0.75 -14.98 -9.40
C ARG A 33 0.28 -16.18 -8.59
N GLY A 34 -0.59 -17.00 -9.18
CA GLY A 34 -1.03 -18.24 -8.57
C GLY A 34 -2.13 -18.08 -7.50
N LEU A 35 -2.67 -16.88 -7.32
CA LEU A 35 -3.67 -16.64 -6.28
C LEU A 35 -5.06 -16.44 -6.91
N ALA A 36 -6.02 -17.24 -6.48
CA ALA A 36 -7.40 -17.07 -6.93
C ALA A 36 -8.02 -15.84 -6.26
N ARG A 37 -8.86 -15.11 -7.01
CA ARG A 37 -9.50 -13.90 -6.47
C ARG A 37 -10.37 -14.19 -5.26
N THR A 38 -11.05 -15.33 -5.26
CA THR A 38 -11.89 -15.76 -4.14
C THR A 38 -11.08 -16.02 -2.87
N ASP A 39 -9.84 -16.52 -3.03
CA ASP A 39 -8.98 -16.81 -1.89
C ASP A 39 -8.34 -15.56 -1.30
N ALA A 40 -8.12 -14.54 -2.14
CA ALA A 40 -7.47 -13.31 -1.71
C ALA A 40 -8.35 -12.44 -0.83
N ARG A 41 -9.66 -12.44 -1.05
CA ARG A 41 -10.64 -11.64 -0.31
C ARG A 41 -10.25 -10.16 -0.25
N ILE A 42 -9.95 -9.59 -1.42
CA ILE A 42 -9.56 -8.19 -1.54
C ILE A 42 -10.81 -7.32 -1.53
N ASP A 43 -10.81 -6.30 -0.67
CA ASP A 43 -11.90 -5.33 -0.60
C ASP A 43 -11.65 -4.14 -1.52
N GLU A 44 -10.39 -3.69 -1.62
CA GLU A 44 -10.00 -2.54 -2.43
C GLU A 44 -8.72 -2.85 -3.19
N TRP A 45 -8.62 -2.35 -4.41
CA TRP A 45 -7.39 -2.44 -5.21
C TRP A 45 -7.13 -1.08 -5.86
N PRO A 46 -6.59 -0.12 -5.10
CA PRO A 46 -6.35 1.24 -5.61
C PRO A 46 -5.08 1.32 -6.46
N LYS A 47 -5.20 1.11 -7.75
CA LYS A 47 -4.02 1.11 -8.63
C LYS A 47 -3.29 2.45 -8.63
N ALA A 48 -4.00 3.55 -8.33
CA ALA A 48 -3.37 4.87 -8.22
C ALA A 48 -2.32 4.93 -7.12
N LEU A 49 -2.39 4.04 -6.12
CA LEU A 49 -1.42 3.98 -5.03
C LEU A 49 -0.25 3.04 -5.31
N THR A 50 -0.25 2.34 -6.44
CA THR A 50 0.86 1.44 -6.78
C THR A 50 1.95 2.23 -7.50
N PRO A 51 3.24 1.86 -7.30
CA PRO A 51 4.31 2.50 -8.06
C PRO A 51 4.11 2.31 -9.56
N SER A 52 4.44 3.31 -10.36
CA SER A 52 4.29 3.22 -11.81
C SER A 52 5.16 2.11 -12.39
N THR A 53 4.80 1.62 -13.58
CA THR A 53 5.61 0.64 -14.29
C THR A 53 7.02 1.19 -14.56
N GLN A 54 7.12 2.47 -14.90
CA GLN A 54 8.42 3.11 -15.14
C GLN A 54 9.28 3.11 -13.89
N LEU A 55 8.70 3.47 -12.73
CA LEU A 55 9.43 3.50 -11.47
C LEU A 55 9.86 2.10 -11.07
N ARG A 56 9.00 1.11 -11.23
CA ARG A 56 9.33 -0.28 -10.91
C ARG A 56 10.48 -0.80 -11.77
N ARG A 57 10.45 -0.51 -13.08
CA ARG A 57 11.53 -0.92 -14.00
C ARG A 57 12.86 -0.27 -13.62
N TRP A 58 12.83 1.02 -13.30
CA TRP A 58 14.03 1.71 -12.86
C TRP A 58 14.59 1.10 -11.58
N TYR A 59 13.73 0.85 -10.60
CA TYR A 59 14.14 0.33 -9.29
C TYR A 59 14.77 -1.07 -9.40
N HIS A 60 14.23 -1.92 -10.26
CA HIS A 60 14.75 -3.27 -10.46
C HIS A 60 15.89 -3.34 -11.48
N GLY A 61 16.27 -2.21 -12.06
CA GLY A 61 17.39 -2.11 -12.98
C GLY A 61 18.72 -1.86 -12.24
N PRO A 62 19.82 -1.69 -13.02
CA PRO A 62 21.15 -1.56 -12.43
C PRO A 62 21.37 -0.29 -11.60
N ASP A 63 20.60 0.77 -11.85
CA ASP A 63 20.74 2.03 -11.14
C ASP A 63 19.76 2.19 -9.99
N GLY A 64 18.93 1.19 -9.71
CA GLY A 64 17.90 1.27 -8.68
C GLY A 64 18.50 1.38 -7.29
N ALA A 65 18.00 2.35 -6.50
CA ALA A 65 18.37 2.55 -5.11
C ALA A 65 17.11 2.83 -4.29
N TYR A 66 17.03 2.23 -3.12
CA TYR A 66 15.79 2.30 -2.33
C TYR A 66 15.45 3.72 -1.87
N GLU A 67 16.44 4.50 -1.45
CA GLU A 67 16.19 5.87 -1.01
C GLU A 67 15.61 6.73 -2.12
N GLU A 68 16.18 6.61 -3.32
CA GLU A 68 15.68 7.33 -4.49
C GLU A 68 14.32 6.80 -4.92
N PHE A 69 14.10 5.49 -4.81
CA PHE A 69 12.79 4.89 -5.06
C PHE A 69 11.73 5.51 -4.15
N CYS A 70 12.02 5.63 -2.85
CA CYS A 70 11.08 6.21 -1.90
C CYS A 70 10.71 7.64 -2.29
N ARG A 71 11.69 8.45 -2.68
CA ARG A 71 11.46 9.84 -3.06
C ARG A 71 10.60 9.94 -4.32
N ARG A 72 10.92 9.13 -5.33
CA ARG A 72 10.15 9.12 -6.58
C ARG A 72 8.74 8.61 -6.38
N TYR A 73 8.58 7.61 -5.53
CA TYR A 73 7.25 7.09 -5.22
C TYR A 73 6.42 8.12 -4.46
N GLU A 74 7.02 8.83 -3.51
CA GLU A 74 6.34 9.91 -2.81
C GLU A 74 5.85 10.99 -3.79
N ASP A 75 6.65 11.33 -4.80
CA ASP A 75 6.23 12.25 -5.85
C ASP A 75 5.03 11.71 -6.62
N GLU A 76 5.03 10.42 -6.94
CA GLU A 76 3.89 9.80 -7.62
C GLU A 76 2.63 9.84 -6.75
N LEU A 77 2.79 9.67 -5.43
CA LEU A 77 1.66 9.70 -4.49
C LEU A 77 1.08 11.11 -4.33
N SER A 78 1.76 12.15 -4.76
CA SER A 78 1.24 13.50 -4.72
C SER A 78 0.30 13.84 -5.88
N ALA A 79 0.20 12.95 -6.88
CA ALA A 79 -0.72 13.14 -7.98
C ALA A 79 -2.18 13.12 -7.48
N PRO A 80 -3.10 13.87 -8.12
CA PRO A 80 -4.46 13.99 -7.60
C PRO A 80 -5.18 12.66 -7.36
N ALA A 81 -5.08 11.71 -8.27
CA ALA A 81 -5.75 10.42 -8.10
C ALA A 81 -5.17 9.63 -6.92
N ALA A 82 -3.86 9.69 -6.74
CA ALA A 82 -3.20 9.03 -5.61
C ALA A 82 -3.57 9.72 -4.29
N ALA A 83 -3.59 11.04 -4.27
CA ALA A 83 -3.95 11.79 -3.07
C ALA A 83 -5.38 11.47 -2.62
N GLU A 84 -6.32 11.37 -3.56
CA GLU A 84 -7.70 10.98 -3.25
C GLU A 84 -7.76 9.57 -2.67
N ALA A 85 -7.00 8.64 -3.25
CA ALA A 85 -6.97 7.28 -2.76
C ALA A 85 -6.37 7.18 -1.36
N LEU A 86 -5.32 7.97 -1.08
CA LEU A 86 -4.75 8.04 0.26
C LEU A 86 -5.77 8.57 1.28
N ASP A 87 -6.49 9.63 0.93
CA ASP A 87 -7.51 10.19 1.81
C ASP A 87 -8.62 9.18 2.11
N ARG A 88 -9.03 8.42 1.09
CA ARG A 88 -10.01 7.36 1.29
C ARG A 88 -9.52 6.32 2.30
N LEU A 89 -8.27 5.86 2.14
CA LEU A 89 -7.72 4.87 3.07
C LEU A 89 -7.55 5.43 4.48
N ARG A 90 -7.16 6.70 4.60
CA ARG A 90 -7.09 7.34 5.92
C ARG A 90 -8.45 7.37 6.61
N GLY A 91 -9.51 7.65 5.84
CA GLY A 91 -10.87 7.63 6.37
C GLY A 91 -11.28 6.23 6.84
N LEU A 92 -10.95 5.21 6.06
CA LEU A 92 -11.22 3.83 6.45
C LEU A 92 -10.43 3.43 7.70
N ALA A 93 -9.15 3.83 7.77
CA ALA A 93 -8.29 3.52 8.92
C ALA A 93 -8.74 4.22 10.19
N ALA A 94 -9.39 5.37 10.07
CA ALA A 94 -9.96 6.07 11.23
C ALA A 94 -11.18 5.35 11.80
N GLN A 95 -11.85 4.53 11.00
CA GLN A 95 -13.03 3.80 11.40
C GLN A 95 -12.75 2.36 11.84
N GLY A 96 -11.60 1.81 11.46
CA GLY A 96 -11.24 0.43 11.79
C GLY A 96 -9.90 0.08 11.18
N THR A 97 -9.53 -1.20 11.27
CA THR A 97 -8.27 -1.69 10.75
C THR A 97 -8.25 -1.67 9.22
N VAL A 98 -7.13 -1.25 8.65
CA VAL A 98 -6.84 -1.39 7.22
C VAL A 98 -5.57 -2.21 7.09
N THR A 99 -5.62 -3.28 6.29
CA THR A 99 -4.46 -4.13 6.04
C THR A 99 -4.01 -3.98 4.59
N LEU A 100 -2.79 -3.49 4.40
CA LEU A 100 -2.18 -3.38 3.09
C LEU A 100 -1.58 -4.73 2.72
N LEU A 101 -1.88 -5.22 1.53
CA LEU A 101 -1.46 -6.54 1.08
C LEU A 101 -0.52 -6.42 -0.10
N THR A 102 0.55 -7.20 -0.07
CA THR A 102 1.55 -7.21 -1.13
C THR A 102 2.11 -8.61 -1.34
N ALA A 103 2.53 -8.91 -2.56
CA ALA A 103 3.21 -10.16 -2.89
C ALA A 103 4.70 -10.12 -2.59
N ALA A 104 5.24 -8.95 -2.21
CA ALA A 104 6.67 -8.81 -1.91
C ALA A 104 7.10 -9.73 -0.78
N LYS A 105 8.29 -10.30 -0.91
CA LYS A 105 8.82 -11.23 0.10
C LYS A 105 9.10 -10.53 1.41
N ASP A 106 9.61 -9.31 1.34
CA ASP A 106 9.89 -8.49 2.52
C ASP A 106 9.13 -7.18 2.42
N PRO A 107 7.92 -7.10 2.99
CA PRO A 107 7.13 -5.88 2.91
C PRO A 107 7.80 -4.66 3.54
N SER A 108 8.68 -4.86 4.53
CA SER A 108 9.33 -3.74 5.21
C SER A 108 10.34 -3.00 4.34
N ALA A 109 10.84 -3.64 3.27
CA ALA A 109 11.83 -3.07 2.37
C ALA A 109 11.24 -2.64 1.03
N GLY A 110 9.91 -2.55 0.91
CA GLY A 110 9.26 -2.23 -0.34
C GLY A 110 8.42 -0.97 -0.27
N HIS A 111 7.55 -0.81 -1.25
CA HIS A 111 6.68 0.37 -1.36
C HIS A 111 5.66 0.48 -0.23
N THR A 112 5.34 -0.62 0.44
CA THR A 112 4.38 -0.60 1.55
C THR A 112 4.87 0.26 2.71
N SER A 113 6.18 0.31 2.97
CA SER A 113 6.73 1.18 4.01
C SER A 113 6.46 2.65 3.72
N VAL A 114 6.58 3.04 2.47
CA VAL A 114 6.30 4.42 2.04
C VAL A 114 4.81 4.72 2.21
N LEU A 115 3.94 3.78 1.82
CA LEU A 115 2.49 3.95 1.97
C LEU A 115 2.08 4.07 3.44
N VAL A 116 2.62 3.23 4.31
CA VAL A 116 2.31 3.30 5.75
C VAL A 116 2.66 4.68 6.29
N ARG A 117 3.85 5.18 5.93
CA ARG A 117 4.27 6.52 6.36
C ARG A 117 3.32 7.60 5.84
N ALA A 118 2.98 7.54 4.55
CA ALA A 118 2.09 8.52 3.94
C ALA A 118 0.71 8.50 4.59
N LEU A 119 0.18 7.32 4.90
CA LEU A 119 -1.13 7.18 5.54
C LEU A 119 -1.12 7.61 7.00
N SER A 120 0.02 7.51 7.66
CA SER A 120 0.16 7.87 9.07
C SER A 120 0.43 9.36 9.28
N GLU A 121 0.87 10.08 8.26
CA GLU A 121 1.10 11.51 8.35
C GLU A 121 -0.24 12.23 8.44
N THR A 122 -0.38 13.06 9.49
CA THR A 122 -1.55 13.91 9.62
C THR A 122 -1.31 15.16 8.78
N GLN A 123 -2.31 15.49 7.97
CA GLN A 123 -2.27 16.78 7.28
C GLN A 123 -2.68 17.88 8.23
N ALA A 124 -1.78 18.79 8.40
CA ALA A 124 -2.07 19.94 9.26
C ALA A 124 -3.09 20.86 8.59
#